data_65e5cbc5cf9053d8745fdc5a5cb5bf6c
#
_entry.id   65e5cbc5cf9053d8745fdc5a5cb5bf6c
#
_cell.length_a   1.000
_cell.length_b   1.000
_cell.length_c   1.000
_cell.angle_alpha   90.00
_cell.angle_beta   90.00
_cell.angle_gamma   90.00
#
_symmetry.space_group_name_H-M   'P 1'
#
loop_
_entity.id
_entity.type
_entity.pdbx_description
1 polymer ?
#
loop_
_entity_poly.entity_id
_entity_poly.type
_entity_poly.pdbx_seq_one_letter_code
_entity_poly.pdbx_strand_id
1 'polypeptide(L)'
;MDFLHFSENLVRLRREKKLTQEQLADFIGVTKAAISKWETKQSLPDLLILPKLSSFFDISIDALLGYQPQLSREEIRRIYHTLAGDFSERPFDVFMEESRKLVKYYYSCYRFLLE
;
A
#
# COMPACT_ATOMS: atom_id res chain seq x y z
N MET A 1 4.43 8.59 11.40
CA MET A 1 4.73 7.25 10.91
C MET A 1 5.76 7.35 9.82
N ASP A 2 6.96 6.89 10.13
CA ASP A 2 8.12 7.13 9.27
C ASP A 2 8.15 6.25 8.03
N PHE A 3 7.33 5.20 8.00
CA PHE A 3 7.27 4.32 6.84
C PHE A 3 6.28 4.79 5.76
N LEU A 4 5.57 5.89 5.99
CA LEU A 4 4.68 6.46 5.00
C LEU A 4 5.31 7.73 4.45
N HIS A 5 5.38 7.81 3.13
CA HIS A 5 6.00 8.93 2.42
C HIS A 5 4.99 9.65 1.53
N PHE A 6 3.75 9.72 1.98
CA PHE A 6 2.67 10.30 1.18
C PHE A 6 2.96 11.74 0.76
N SER A 7 3.40 12.56 1.71
CA SER A 7 3.62 13.99 1.44
C SER A 7 4.68 14.22 0.37
N GLU A 8 5.82 13.54 0.51
CA GLU A 8 6.90 13.63 -0.46
C GLU A 8 6.47 13.10 -1.83
N ASN A 9 5.77 11.99 -1.85
CA ASN A 9 5.30 11.38 -3.10
C ASN A 9 4.29 12.28 -3.78
N LEU A 10 3.38 12.89 -3.02
CA LEU A 10 2.39 13.80 -3.59
C LEU A 10 3.05 14.99 -4.27
N VAL A 11 4.01 15.62 -3.59
CA VAL A 11 4.76 16.75 -4.17
C VAL A 11 5.46 16.32 -5.45
N ARG A 12 6.16 15.20 -5.41
CA ARG A 12 6.90 14.68 -6.57
C ARG A 12 5.97 14.41 -7.75
N LEU A 13 4.87 13.70 -7.51
CA LEU A 13 3.92 13.34 -8.56
C LEU A 13 3.26 14.58 -9.16
N ARG A 14 2.90 15.54 -8.32
CA ARG A 14 2.33 16.80 -8.78
C ARG A 14 3.30 17.55 -9.68
N ARG A 15 4.56 17.65 -9.25
CA ARG A 15 5.60 18.34 -10.02
C ARG A 15 5.93 17.63 -11.32
N GLU A 16 5.94 16.32 -11.32
CA GLU A 16 6.15 15.54 -12.53
C GLU A 16 5.09 15.84 -13.59
N LYS A 17 3.86 16.08 -13.18
CA LYS A 17 2.77 16.47 -14.07
C LYS A 17 2.70 17.97 -14.30
N LYS A 18 3.61 18.75 -13.72
CA LYS A 18 3.68 20.20 -13.85
C LYS A 18 2.39 20.90 -13.45
N LEU A 19 1.78 20.41 -12.37
CA LEU A 19 0.55 20.96 -11.83
C LEU A 19 0.83 21.85 -10.63
N THR A 20 0.03 22.92 -10.50
CA THR A 20 -0.01 23.69 -9.25
C THR A 20 -0.88 22.96 -8.23
N GLN A 21 -0.74 23.36 -6.96
CA GLN A 21 -1.61 22.82 -5.90
C GLN A 21 -3.09 23.09 -6.22
N GLU A 22 -3.39 24.26 -6.74
CA GLU A 22 -4.76 24.63 -7.10
C GLU A 22 -5.30 23.76 -8.23
N GLN A 23 -4.50 23.51 -9.25
CA GLN A 23 -4.90 22.64 -10.36
C GLN A 23 -5.18 21.22 -9.87
N LEU A 24 -4.30 20.68 -9.05
CA LEU A 24 -4.50 19.35 -8.48
C LEU A 24 -5.77 19.31 -7.63
N ALA A 25 -5.98 20.35 -6.80
CA ALA A 25 -7.17 20.45 -5.97
C ALA A 25 -8.44 20.42 -6.81
N ASP A 26 -8.46 21.16 -7.91
CA ASP A 26 -9.60 21.18 -8.83
C ASP A 26 -9.88 19.81 -9.43
N PHE A 27 -8.85 19.10 -9.85
CA PHE A 27 -9.01 17.77 -10.44
C PHE A 27 -9.53 16.75 -9.43
N ILE A 28 -9.05 16.82 -8.19
CA ILE A 28 -9.44 15.87 -7.15
C ILE A 28 -10.77 16.23 -6.50
N GLY A 29 -11.15 17.52 -6.55
CA GLY A 29 -12.38 17.99 -5.93
C GLY A 29 -12.20 18.38 -4.47
N VAL A 30 -11.04 18.92 -4.12
CA VAL A 30 -10.72 19.40 -2.77
C VAL A 30 -10.23 20.83 -2.85
N THR A 31 -9.94 21.42 -1.71
CA THR A 31 -9.42 22.81 -1.66
C THR A 31 -7.90 22.81 -1.82
N LYS A 32 -7.37 23.92 -2.32
CA LYS A 32 -5.92 24.13 -2.37
C LYS A 32 -5.31 24.01 -0.97
N ALA A 33 -6.01 24.52 0.04
CA ALA A 33 -5.55 24.44 1.43
C ALA A 33 -5.39 23.00 1.89
N ALA A 34 -6.28 22.09 1.45
CA ALA A 34 -6.16 20.68 1.76
C ALA A 34 -4.89 20.08 1.15
N ILE A 35 -4.64 20.36 -0.14
CA ILE A 35 -3.42 19.90 -0.81
C ILE A 35 -2.17 20.41 -0.07
N SER A 36 -2.16 21.69 0.28
CA SER A 36 -1.03 22.28 1.00
C SER A 36 -0.77 21.58 2.33
N LYS A 37 -1.82 21.30 3.09
CA LYS A 37 -1.68 20.60 4.37
C LYS A 37 -1.15 19.19 4.19
N TRP A 38 -1.59 18.49 3.14
CA TRP A 38 -1.08 17.14 2.86
C TRP A 38 0.41 17.18 2.48
N GLU A 39 0.81 18.16 1.68
CA GLU A 39 2.21 18.28 1.25
C GLU A 39 3.16 18.70 2.36
N THR A 40 2.65 19.40 3.36
CA THR A 40 3.44 19.86 4.51
C THR A 40 3.33 18.97 5.74
N LYS A 41 2.68 17.82 5.61
CA LYS A 41 2.49 16.84 6.69
C LYS A 41 1.63 17.34 7.83
N GLN A 42 0.80 18.34 7.58
CA GLN A 42 -0.11 18.87 8.60
C GLN A 42 -1.37 18.02 8.75
N SER A 43 -1.79 17.37 7.68
CA SER A 43 -2.94 16.48 7.70
C SER A 43 -2.81 15.44 6.60
N LEU A 44 -3.68 14.43 6.65
CA LEU A 44 -3.76 13.38 5.66
C LEU A 44 -5.13 13.43 4.99
N PRO A 45 -5.23 12.98 3.73
CA PRO A 45 -6.53 12.92 3.05
C PRO A 45 -7.43 11.86 3.67
N ASP A 46 -8.73 12.03 3.46
CA ASP A 46 -9.71 11.00 3.76
C ASP A 46 -9.41 9.74 2.98
N LEU A 47 -9.81 8.61 3.55
CA LEU A 47 -9.65 7.32 2.91
C LEU A 47 -10.22 7.30 1.49
N LEU A 48 -11.35 7.95 1.27
CA LEU A 48 -12.02 7.96 -0.04
C LEU A 48 -11.30 8.82 -1.07
N ILE A 49 -10.41 9.70 -0.65
CA ILE A 49 -9.62 10.53 -1.57
C ILE A 49 -8.45 9.74 -2.14
N LEU A 50 -7.93 8.77 -1.41
CA LEU A 50 -6.78 7.99 -1.85
C LEU A 50 -6.99 7.30 -3.20
N PRO A 51 -8.13 6.63 -3.46
CA PRO A 51 -8.37 6.06 -4.77
C PRO A 51 -8.41 7.10 -5.89
N LYS A 52 -8.93 8.29 -5.62
CA LYS A 52 -8.96 9.37 -6.61
C LYS A 52 -7.55 9.82 -6.98
N LEU A 53 -6.69 10.00 -5.97
CA LEU A 53 -5.29 10.37 -6.20
C LEU A 53 -4.55 9.27 -6.95
N SER A 54 -4.72 8.02 -6.56
CA SER A 54 -4.05 6.91 -7.22
C SER A 54 -4.47 6.78 -8.67
N SER A 55 -5.76 6.94 -8.95
CA SER A 55 -6.27 6.92 -10.32
C SER A 55 -5.75 8.09 -11.13
N PHE A 56 -5.73 9.28 -10.55
CA PHE A 56 -5.25 10.48 -11.24
C PHE A 56 -3.79 10.37 -11.62
N PHE A 57 -2.96 9.85 -10.74
CA PHE A 57 -1.53 9.69 -10.99
C PHE A 57 -1.18 8.34 -11.63
N ASP A 58 -2.16 7.48 -11.84
CA ASP A 58 -1.98 6.15 -12.44
C ASP A 58 -0.94 5.31 -11.68
N ILE A 59 -1.07 5.27 -10.38
CA ILE A 59 -0.22 4.48 -9.50
C ILE A 59 -1.11 3.77 -8.47
N SER A 60 -0.56 2.75 -7.83
CA SER A 60 -1.27 2.07 -6.74
C SER A 60 -1.32 2.95 -5.49
N ILE A 61 -2.26 2.69 -4.61
CA ILE A 61 -2.34 3.37 -3.32
C ILE A 61 -1.08 3.09 -2.51
N ASP A 62 -0.57 1.86 -2.56
CA ASP A 62 0.67 1.50 -1.88
C ASP A 62 1.85 2.36 -2.36
N ALA A 63 1.97 2.55 -3.67
CA ALA A 63 3.02 3.39 -4.23
C ALA A 63 2.83 4.86 -3.83
N LEU A 64 1.59 5.33 -3.81
CA LEU A 64 1.27 6.69 -3.39
C LEU A 64 1.68 6.94 -1.94
N LEU A 65 1.40 6.00 -1.06
CA LEU A 65 1.76 6.10 0.36
C LEU A 65 3.23 5.81 0.61
N GLY A 66 3.92 5.21 -0.34
CA GLY A 66 5.28 4.76 -0.13
C GLY A 66 5.36 3.58 0.81
N TYR A 67 4.28 2.83 0.93
CA TYR A 67 4.20 1.68 1.83
C TYR A 67 4.65 0.44 1.09
N GLN A 68 5.66 -0.22 1.64
CA GLN A 68 6.14 -1.48 1.12
C GLN A 68 6.00 -2.53 2.21
N PRO A 69 4.88 -3.25 2.20
CA PRO A 69 4.69 -4.31 3.19
C PRO A 69 5.66 -5.44 2.90
N GLN A 70 6.65 -5.56 3.74
CA GLN A 70 7.62 -6.64 3.64
C GLN A 70 7.58 -7.44 4.93
N LEU A 71 7.28 -8.72 4.79
CA LEU A 71 7.47 -9.62 5.90
C LEU A 71 8.97 -9.91 6.01
N SER A 72 9.51 -9.81 7.22
CA SER A 72 10.88 -10.21 7.46
C SER A 72 11.02 -11.72 7.22
N ARG A 73 12.25 -12.19 6.99
CA ARG A 73 12.49 -13.63 6.89
C ARG A 73 11.99 -14.38 8.11
N GLU A 74 12.10 -13.75 9.26
CA GLU A 74 11.66 -14.33 10.51
C GLU A 74 10.15 -14.45 10.58
N GLU A 75 9.42 -13.45 10.10
CA GLU A 75 7.97 -13.49 10.03
C GLU A 75 7.48 -14.56 9.05
N ILE A 76 8.14 -14.68 7.90
CA ILE A 76 7.85 -15.72 6.92
C ILE A 76 8.09 -17.10 7.53
N ARG A 77 9.19 -17.28 8.25
CA ARG A 77 9.47 -18.54 8.95
C ARG A 77 8.39 -18.89 9.96
N ARG A 78 7.92 -17.92 10.72
CA ARG A 78 6.85 -18.15 11.70
C ARG A 78 5.59 -18.64 11.01
N ILE A 79 5.22 -18.04 9.88
CA ILE A 79 4.06 -18.46 9.12
C ILE A 79 4.22 -19.91 8.66
N TYR A 80 5.36 -20.25 8.08
CA TYR A 80 5.63 -21.60 7.63
C TYR A 80 5.69 -22.61 8.77
N HIS A 81 6.27 -22.24 9.89
CA HIS A 81 6.30 -23.12 11.08
C HIS A 81 4.90 -23.38 11.63
N THR A 82 4.06 -22.36 11.66
CA THR A 82 2.69 -22.54 12.10
C THR A 82 1.96 -23.53 11.20
N LEU A 83 2.11 -23.41 9.89
CA LEU A 83 1.50 -24.34 8.92
C LEU A 83 2.11 -25.73 9.03
N ALA A 84 3.43 -25.82 9.17
CA ALA A 84 4.14 -27.09 9.28
C ALA A 84 3.86 -27.81 10.60
N GLY A 85 3.63 -27.06 11.68
CA GLY A 85 3.26 -27.66 12.96
C GLY A 85 1.96 -28.43 12.87
N ASP A 86 1.02 -27.96 12.08
CA ASP A 86 -0.23 -28.65 11.84
C ASP A 86 -0.10 -29.77 10.80
N PHE A 87 0.90 -29.67 9.95
CA PHE A 87 1.09 -30.58 8.82
C PHE A 87 1.24 -32.04 9.23
N SER A 88 1.89 -32.30 10.37
CA SER A 88 2.07 -33.68 10.85
C SER A 88 0.74 -34.41 11.12
N GLU A 89 -0.34 -33.67 11.32
CA GLU A 89 -1.66 -34.20 11.60
C GLU A 89 -2.63 -34.03 10.44
N ARG A 90 -2.16 -33.54 9.30
CA ARG A 90 -3.02 -33.22 8.15
C ARG A 90 -2.45 -33.81 6.86
N PRO A 91 -3.35 -34.15 5.89
CA PRO A 91 -2.90 -34.49 4.56
C PRO A 91 -2.10 -33.35 3.90
N PHE A 92 -1.16 -33.71 3.07
CA PHE A 92 -0.31 -32.75 2.38
C PHE A 92 -1.11 -31.75 1.52
N ASP A 93 -2.15 -32.22 0.85
CA ASP A 93 -2.99 -31.36 0.03
C ASP A 93 -3.71 -30.29 0.83
N VAL A 94 -4.16 -30.61 2.06
CA VAL A 94 -4.76 -29.63 2.96
C VAL A 94 -3.74 -28.57 3.35
N PHE A 95 -2.53 -29.00 3.67
CA PHE A 95 -1.45 -28.06 4.00
C PHE A 95 -1.15 -27.14 2.80
N MET A 96 -1.05 -27.69 1.61
CA MET A 96 -0.76 -26.89 0.41
C MET A 96 -1.90 -25.92 0.11
N GLU A 97 -3.13 -26.32 0.32
CA GLU A 97 -4.28 -25.44 0.13
C GLU A 97 -4.25 -24.26 1.09
N GLU A 98 -3.96 -24.52 2.35
CA GLU A 98 -3.85 -23.44 3.34
C GLU A 98 -2.69 -22.51 3.04
N SER A 99 -1.56 -23.04 2.61
CA SER A 99 -0.41 -22.25 2.19
C SER A 99 -0.75 -21.37 0.99
N ARG A 100 -1.49 -21.90 0.02
CA ARG A 100 -1.94 -21.13 -1.14
C ARG A 100 -2.86 -20.00 -0.75
N LYS A 101 -3.78 -20.22 0.19
CA LYS A 101 -4.69 -19.19 0.67
C LYS A 101 -3.91 -18.07 1.36
N LEU A 102 -2.93 -18.41 2.18
CA LEU A 102 -2.10 -17.44 2.87
C LEU A 102 -1.27 -16.63 1.87
N VAL A 103 -0.61 -17.29 0.95
CA VAL A 103 0.20 -16.64 -0.10
C VAL A 103 -0.68 -15.71 -0.92
N LYS A 104 -1.85 -16.19 -1.33
CA LYS A 104 -2.78 -15.41 -2.14
C LYS A 104 -3.27 -14.17 -1.39
N TYR A 105 -3.57 -14.32 -0.10
CA TYR A 105 -3.97 -13.19 0.73
C TYR A 105 -2.90 -12.11 0.77
N TYR A 106 -1.67 -12.48 1.10
CA TYR A 106 -0.58 -11.54 1.16
C TYR A 106 -0.27 -10.94 -0.21
N TYR A 107 -0.30 -11.74 -1.25
CA TYR A 107 -0.08 -11.23 -2.60
C TYR A 107 -1.16 -10.22 -3.01
N SER A 108 -2.42 -10.53 -2.76
CA SER A 108 -3.53 -9.63 -3.10
C SER A 108 -3.43 -8.31 -2.37
N CYS A 109 -3.01 -8.33 -1.11
CA CYS A 109 -2.90 -7.13 -0.29
C CYS A 109 -1.62 -6.36 -0.58
N TYR A 110 -0.52 -7.05 -0.81
CA TYR A 110 0.82 -6.44 -0.76
C TYR A 110 1.68 -6.71 -1.98
N ARG A 111 1.38 -7.71 -2.77
CA ARG A 111 2.09 -8.05 -4.02
C ARG A 111 3.57 -8.40 -3.84
N PHE A 112 3.97 -8.93 -2.71
CA PHE A 112 5.38 -9.19 -2.48
C PHE A 112 5.80 -10.66 -2.59
N LEU A 113 4.86 -11.59 -2.48
CA LEU A 113 5.21 -13.02 -2.43
C LEU A 113 5.54 -13.64 -3.79
N LEU A 114 5.17 -12.99 -4.88
CA LEU A 114 5.50 -13.45 -6.23
C LEU A 114 6.70 -12.78 -6.86
N GLU A 115 7.31 -11.86 -6.14
CA GLU A 115 8.51 -11.16 -6.62
C GLU A 115 9.80 -11.77 -6.11
#